data_ac470f04ea88b65663ece71063042a75
#
_entry.id   ac470f04ea88b65663ece71063042a75
#
_cell.length_a   1.000
_cell.length_b   1.000
_cell.length_c   1.000
_cell.angle_alpha   90.00
_cell.angle_beta   90.00
_cell.angle_gamma   90.00
#
_symmetry.space_group_name_H-M   'P 1'
#
loop_
_entity.id
_entity.type
_entity.pdbx_description
1 polymer ?
#
loop_
_entity_poly.entity_id
_entity_poly.type
_entity_poly.pdbx_seq_one_letter_code
_entity_poly.pdbx_strand_id
1 'polypeptide(L)'
;MNIKSTLIVAAVIGAMSQYSATAQTKDTLQKIKETGVINLGGRDASFPFSYKVSSDSSPIGFSADLCMKVVEAVKAKLSMPSLKVQYTIVTPTNRIPLVPTGTVDLECSTTTNTVARAEQVDFAPTHFVGSIAALVKKNSGINSIAQIDGKTVATTTGSTSIQLLRAYRKSEHIAFGEVSGKDVSETFLLLGSDRAVAMILEDVHLAGLVARSQNPDAYKLLDERLRDEPYGFMFRKDDPQFKAVVDDTLSKLMRSGEINEIYTKWFQKPVPPNNVNLNYPMPAAVRDAFRNPNNKGI
;
A
#
# COMPACT_ATOMS: atom_id res chain seq x y z
N MET A 1 -78.63 -15.39 45.10
CA MET A 1 -78.72 -14.73 43.78
C MET A 1 -77.34 -14.12 43.53
N ASN A 2 -76.45 -14.88 42.89
CA ASN A 2 -75.02 -14.53 42.74
C ASN A 2 -74.76 -14.22 41.28
N ILE A 3 -74.42 -13.00 40.99
CA ILE A 3 -73.97 -12.56 39.64
C ILE A 3 -72.45 -12.59 39.62
N LYS A 4 -71.92 -13.53 38.83
CA LYS A 4 -70.49 -13.61 38.56
C LYS A 4 -70.14 -12.67 37.39
N SER A 5 -69.36 -11.63 37.70
CA SER A 5 -68.75 -10.74 36.70
C SER A 5 -67.51 -11.37 36.12
N THR A 6 -67.53 -11.68 34.85
CA THR A 6 -66.38 -12.18 34.10
C THR A 6 -65.65 -10.98 33.48
N LEU A 7 -64.43 -10.69 33.95
CA LEU A 7 -63.49 -9.74 33.36
C LEU A 7 -62.78 -10.37 32.17
N ILE A 8 -63.00 -9.84 30.97
CA ILE A 8 -62.21 -10.18 29.76
C ILE A 8 -61.04 -9.23 29.71
N VAL A 9 -59.85 -9.75 29.93
CA VAL A 9 -58.58 -9.02 29.70
C VAL A 9 -58.20 -9.21 28.25
N ALA A 10 -58.32 -8.19 27.40
CA ALA A 10 -57.80 -8.18 26.05
C ALA A 10 -56.31 -7.85 26.07
N ALA A 11 -55.48 -8.84 25.83
CA ALA A 11 -54.04 -8.68 25.63
C ALA A 11 -53.78 -8.14 24.20
N VAL A 12 -53.47 -6.87 24.11
CA VAL A 12 -52.93 -6.27 22.86
C VAL A 12 -51.45 -6.59 22.76
N ILE A 13 -51.13 -7.62 21.97
CA ILE A 13 -49.75 -7.92 21.60
C ILE A 13 -49.35 -6.96 20.48
N GLY A 14 -48.72 -5.86 20.86
CA GLY A 14 -48.09 -4.95 19.92
C GLY A 14 -46.83 -5.61 19.33
N ALA A 15 -46.90 -6.07 18.09
CA ALA A 15 -45.72 -6.50 17.32
C ALA A 15 -44.85 -5.28 17.02
N MET A 16 -43.87 -5.00 17.88
CA MET A 16 -42.78 -4.08 17.55
C MET A 16 -41.90 -4.78 16.52
N SER A 17 -42.15 -4.50 15.25
CA SER A 17 -41.20 -4.78 14.16
C SER A 17 -39.96 -3.93 14.43
N GLN A 18 -38.93 -4.54 15.00
CA GLN A 18 -37.60 -3.93 15.07
C GLN A 18 -37.06 -3.87 13.65
N TYR A 19 -37.25 -2.73 12.98
CA TYR A 19 -36.45 -2.39 11.83
C TYR A 19 -35.01 -2.22 12.34
N SER A 20 -34.23 -3.28 12.26
CA SER A 20 -32.76 -3.16 12.32
C SER A 20 -32.36 -2.31 11.10
N ALA A 21 -32.28 -0.99 11.29
CA ALA A 21 -31.60 -0.14 10.36
C ALA A 21 -30.12 -0.59 10.38
N THR A 22 -29.77 -1.52 9.51
CA THR A 22 -28.37 -1.68 9.13
C THR A 22 -27.94 -0.32 8.64
N ALA A 23 -27.09 0.36 9.41
CA ALA A 23 -26.44 1.57 8.97
C ALA A 23 -25.67 1.20 7.72
N GLN A 24 -26.30 1.39 6.55
CA GLN A 24 -25.68 1.19 5.26
C GLN A 24 -24.54 2.19 5.21
N THR A 25 -23.31 1.71 5.39
CA THR A 25 -22.14 2.55 5.28
C THR A 25 -22.20 3.22 3.92
N LYS A 26 -22.34 4.56 3.91
CA LYS A 26 -22.42 5.35 2.67
C LYS A 26 -21.27 4.93 1.76
N ASP A 27 -21.54 4.74 0.47
CA ASP A 27 -20.47 4.48 -0.48
C ASP A 27 -19.48 5.65 -0.53
N THR A 28 -18.26 5.41 -0.97
CA THR A 28 -17.19 6.40 -0.95
C THR A 28 -17.52 7.61 -1.82
N LEU A 29 -18.13 7.42 -3.00
CA LEU A 29 -18.50 8.52 -3.89
C LEU A 29 -19.57 9.40 -3.25
N GLN A 30 -20.55 8.83 -2.56
CA GLN A 30 -21.57 9.58 -1.84
C GLN A 30 -20.96 10.38 -0.69
N LYS A 31 -20.08 9.78 0.12
CA LYS A 31 -19.32 10.48 1.17
C LYS A 31 -18.56 11.68 0.59
N ILE A 32 -17.81 11.48 -0.49
CA ILE A 32 -17.03 12.52 -1.17
C ILE A 32 -17.94 13.64 -1.66
N LYS A 33 -19.09 13.30 -2.25
CA LYS A 33 -20.06 14.28 -2.73
C LYS A 33 -20.64 15.15 -1.60
N GLU A 34 -20.92 14.56 -0.45
CA GLU A 34 -21.49 15.25 0.71
C GLU A 34 -20.46 16.14 1.42
N THR A 35 -19.22 15.66 1.53
CA THR A 35 -18.16 16.36 2.27
C THR A 35 -17.36 17.35 1.41
N GLY A 36 -17.38 17.20 0.10
CA GLY A 36 -16.52 17.96 -0.81
C GLY A 36 -15.04 17.63 -0.69
N VAL A 37 -14.69 16.48 -0.08
CA VAL A 37 -13.31 16.08 0.20
C VAL A 37 -13.10 14.63 -0.15
N ILE A 38 -11.95 14.33 -0.79
CA ILE A 38 -11.39 12.98 -0.91
C ILE A 38 -10.13 12.86 -0.04
N ASN A 39 -10.07 11.82 0.81
CA ASN A 39 -8.93 11.57 1.69
C ASN A 39 -8.02 10.50 1.10
N LEU A 40 -6.81 10.87 0.72
CA LEU A 40 -5.79 9.96 0.20
C LEU A 40 -4.85 9.51 1.32
N GLY A 41 -4.60 8.21 1.41
CA GLY A 41 -3.57 7.65 2.27
C GLY A 41 -2.21 7.74 1.57
N GLY A 42 -1.34 8.66 1.98
CA GLY A 42 0.00 8.82 1.43
C GLY A 42 1.08 8.38 2.41
N ARG A 43 2.30 8.13 1.89
CA ARG A 43 3.49 7.82 2.69
C ARG A 43 4.43 9.03 2.69
N ASP A 44 5.24 9.12 3.72
CA ASP A 44 6.29 10.15 3.83
C ASP A 44 7.69 9.67 3.41
N ALA A 45 7.91 8.36 3.36
CA ALA A 45 9.23 7.76 3.17
C ALA A 45 9.32 6.68 2.08
N SER A 46 8.26 6.40 1.30
CA SER A 46 8.27 5.34 0.26
C SER A 46 8.71 5.86 -1.11
N PHE A 47 9.95 6.35 -1.20
CA PHE A 47 10.55 6.78 -2.47
C PHE A 47 10.70 5.60 -3.45
N PRO A 48 10.42 5.75 -4.75
CA PRO A 48 9.89 6.92 -5.45
C PRO A 48 8.35 6.90 -5.62
N PHE A 49 7.62 6.12 -4.84
CA PHE A 49 6.18 5.89 -5.00
C PHE A 49 5.30 6.94 -4.31
N SER A 50 5.54 7.15 -3.03
CA SER A 50 4.81 8.12 -2.20
C SER A 50 5.74 8.60 -1.09
N TYR A 51 6.20 9.84 -1.16
CA TYR A 51 7.13 10.40 -0.20
C TYR A 51 7.01 11.92 -0.15
N LYS A 52 7.49 12.51 0.94
CA LYS A 52 7.50 13.96 1.14
C LYS A 52 8.90 14.52 0.89
N VAL A 53 8.95 15.71 0.29
CA VAL A 53 10.23 16.45 0.09
C VAL A 53 10.52 17.38 1.25
N SER A 54 9.49 17.77 2.01
CA SER A 54 9.58 18.52 3.27
C SER A 54 8.47 18.08 4.21
N SER A 55 8.56 18.46 5.49
CA SER A 55 7.53 18.15 6.51
C SER A 55 6.13 18.60 6.08
N ASP A 56 6.03 19.75 5.41
CA ASP A 56 4.76 20.41 5.11
C ASP A 56 4.25 20.12 3.70
N SER A 57 5.04 19.41 2.86
CA SER A 57 4.63 19.06 1.51
C SER A 57 3.62 17.92 1.50
N SER A 58 2.73 17.93 0.50
CA SER A 58 1.95 16.74 0.15
C SER A 58 2.87 15.63 -0.38
N PRO A 59 2.50 14.36 -0.23
CA PRO A 59 3.22 13.26 -0.85
C PRO A 59 3.28 13.40 -2.36
N ILE A 60 4.45 13.12 -2.93
CA ILE A 60 4.70 13.03 -4.37
C ILE A 60 5.25 11.63 -4.70
N GLY A 61 5.25 11.26 -5.96
CA GLY A 61 5.82 9.98 -6.42
C GLY A 61 4.95 9.30 -7.47
N PHE A 62 5.40 8.15 -7.91
CA PHE A 62 4.70 7.35 -8.92
C PHE A 62 3.26 7.01 -8.53
N SER A 63 3.08 6.47 -7.32
CA SER A 63 1.75 6.15 -6.80
C SER A 63 0.91 7.39 -6.56
N ALA A 64 1.52 8.49 -6.09
CA ALA A 64 0.83 9.75 -5.88
C ALA A 64 0.30 10.32 -7.21
N ASP A 65 1.11 10.32 -8.29
CA ASP A 65 0.67 10.78 -9.62
C ASP A 65 -0.49 9.92 -10.16
N LEU A 66 -0.43 8.59 -10.02
CA LEU A 66 -1.52 7.69 -10.42
C LEU A 66 -2.80 7.96 -9.64
N CYS A 67 -2.70 8.17 -8.33
CA CYS A 67 -3.86 8.52 -7.51
C CYS A 67 -4.47 9.87 -7.90
N MET A 68 -3.67 10.84 -8.28
CA MET A 68 -4.20 12.11 -8.79
C MET A 68 -4.99 11.93 -10.08
N LYS A 69 -4.63 10.97 -10.95
CA LYS A 69 -5.46 10.59 -12.11
C LYS A 69 -6.82 10.02 -11.66
N VAL A 70 -6.84 9.21 -10.60
CA VAL A 70 -8.11 8.73 -10.02
C VAL A 70 -8.92 9.89 -9.43
N VAL A 71 -8.29 10.84 -8.75
CA VAL A 71 -8.96 12.05 -8.25
C VAL A 71 -9.62 12.84 -9.37
N GLU A 72 -8.95 13.03 -10.50
CA GLU A 72 -9.54 13.72 -11.65
C GLU A 72 -10.76 12.94 -12.23
N ALA A 73 -10.68 11.61 -12.25
CA ALA A 73 -11.82 10.78 -12.65
C ALA A 73 -13.01 10.90 -11.67
N VAL A 74 -12.75 10.96 -10.36
CA VAL A 74 -13.77 11.20 -9.33
C VAL A 74 -14.40 12.58 -9.49
N LYS A 75 -13.60 13.64 -9.70
CA LYS A 75 -14.09 15.00 -10.00
C LYS A 75 -15.04 15.01 -11.19
N ALA A 76 -14.66 14.34 -12.28
CA ALA A 76 -15.50 14.25 -13.46
C ALA A 76 -16.79 13.45 -13.20
N LYS A 77 -16.68 12.29 -12.53
CA LYS A 77 -17.82 11.43 -12.19
C LYS A 77 -18.86 12.13 -11.33
N LEU A 78 -18.43 12.94 -10.37
CA LEU A 78 -19.29 13.65 -9.44
C LEU A 78 -19.67 15.06 -9.92
N SER A 79 -19.12 15.54 -11.05
CA SER A 79 -19.25 16.94 -11.52
C SER A 79 -18.78 17.94 -10.46
N MET A 80 -17.67 17.65 -9.77
CA MET A 80 -17.12 18.46 -8.67
C MET A 80 -15.69 18.95 -9.01
N PRO A 81 -15.51 19.94 -9.88
CA PRO A 81 -14.18 20.43 -10.26
C PRO A 81 -13.39 21.01 -9.08
N SER A 82 -14.08 21.52 -8.04
CA SER A 82 -13.49 22.08 -6.82
C SER A 82 -13.29 21.07 -5.68
N LEU A 83 -13.42 19.77 -5.96
CA LEU A 83 -13.18 18.71 -4.97
C LEU A 83 -11.82 18.89 -4.29
N LYS A 84 -11.81 18.95 -2.96
CA LYS A 84 -10.60 19.09 -2.17
C LYS A 84 -9.93 17.74 -1.96
N VAL A 85 -8.60 17.72 -2.06
CA VAL A 85 -7.77 16.55 -1.74
C VAL A 85 -7.13 16.78 -0.38
N GLN A 86 -7.31 15.83 0.53
CA GLN A 86 -6.59 15.77 1.80
C GLN A 86 -5.72 14.53 1.86
N TYR A 87 -4.60 14.61 2.60
CA TYR A 87 -3.72 13.48 2.81
C TYR A 87 -3.69 13.07 4.27
N THR A 88 -3.90 11.79 4.52
CA THR A 88 -3.58 11.13 5.78
C THR A 88 -2.26 10.37 5.58
N ILE A 89 -1.23 10.73 6.35
CA ILE A 89 0.03 10.00 6.29
C ILE A 89 -0.13 8.65 7.00
N VAL A 90 0.11 7.59 6.24
CA VAL A 90 -0.04 6.22 6.72
C VAL A 90 1.31 5.51 6.82
N THR A 91 1.36 4.51 7.69
CA THR A 91 2.50 3.60 7.86
C THR A 91 2.13 2.21 7.34
N PRO A 92 3.09 1.30 7.16
CA PRO A 92 2.76 -0.09 6.80
C PRO A 92 1.83 -0.78 7.81
N THR A 93 1.83 -0.32 9.07
CA THR A 93 1.05 -0.91 10.16
C THR A 93 -0.40 -0.43 10.20
N ASN A 94 -0.63 0.89 9.96
CA ASN A 94 -1.96 1.48 10.14
C ASN A 94 -2.76 1.66 8.84
N ARG A 95 -2.13 1.53 7.67
CA ARG A 95 -2.79 1.80 6.37
C ARG A 95 -4.04 0.95 6.12
N ILE A 96 -4.00 -0.35 6.47
CA ILE A 96 -5.13 -1.25 6.25
C ILE A 96 -6.33 -0.87 7.13
N PRO A 97 -6.22 -0.74 8.47
CA PRO A 97 -7.39 -0.41 9.31
C PRO A 97 -7.99 0.99 9.04
N LEU A 98 -7.24 1.93 8.46
CA LEU A 98 -7.76 3.27 8.15
C LEU A 98 -8.68 3.31 6.91
N VAL A 99 -8.64 2.29 6.06
CA VAL A 99 -9.48 2.20 4.86
C VAL A 99 -10.92 1.80 5.19
N PRO A 100 -11.21 0.69 5.89
CA PRO A 100 -12.59 0.32 6.24
C PRO A 100 -13.30 1.35 7.10
N THR A 101 -12.56 2.10 7.95
CA THR A 101 -13.13 3.17 8.79
C THR A 101 -13.52 4.43 8.00
N GLY A 102 -13.14 4.52 6.72
CA GLY A 102 -13.37 5.71 5.90
C GLY A 102 -12.50 6.91 6.25
N THR A 103 -11.47 6.73 7.10
CA THR A 103 -10.44 7.76 7.34
C THR A 103 -9.59 7.98 6.09
N VAL A 104 -9.37 6.93 5.32
CA VAL A 104 -8.72 6.94 4.02
C VAL A 104 -9.70 6.39 2.99
N ASP A 105 -9.95 7.14 1.92
CA ASP A 105 -10.79 6.71 0.81
C ASP A 105 -10.02 5.87 -0.20
N LEU A 106 -8.77 6.26 -0.49
CA LEU A 106 -7.87 5.56 -1.40
C LEU A 106 -6.45 5.60 -0.83
N GLU A 107 -5.87 4.44 -0.56
CA GLU A 107 -4.46 4.34 -0.14
C GLU A 107 -3.55 4.32 -1.36
N CYS A 108 -2.68 5.32 -1.45
CA CYS A 108 -1.89 5.70 -2.61
C CYS A 108 -0.41 5.39 -2.42
N SER A 109 -0.05 4.13 -2.24
CA SER A 109 1.34 3.77 -1.97
C SER A 109 1.74 2.40 -2.56
N THR A 110 2.43 1.57 -1.78
CA THR A 110 3.05 0.31 -2.18
C THR A 110 2.53 -0.83 -1.32
N THR A 111 1.22 -1.07 -1.38
CA THR A 111 0.65 -2.17 -0.63
C THR A 111 0.56 -3.42 -1.49
N THR A 112 1.30 -4.44 -1.09
CA THR A 112 1.20 -5.77 -1.72
C THR A 112 -0.20 -6.31 -1.58
N ASN A 113 -0.82 -6.65 -2.69
CA ASN A 113 -2.08 -7.36 -2.72
C ASN A 113 -1.85 -8.82 -2.33
N THR A 114 -2.27 -9.19 -1.11
CA THR A 114 -2.29 -10.57 -0.64
C THR A 114 -3.70 -11.01 -0.35
N VAL A 115 -3.98 -12.32 -0.46
CA VAL A 115 -5.29 -12.89 -0.14
C VAL A 115 -5.76 -12.43 1.24
N ALA A 116 -4.89 -12.51 2.26
CA ALA A 116 -5.24 -12.11 3.63
C ALA A 116 -5.60 -10.61 3.77
N ARG A 117 -4.95 -9.72 3.01
CA ARG A 117 -5.30 -8.29 2.99
C ARG A 117 -6.59 -8.03 2.22
N ALA A 118 -6.82 -8.79 1.14
CA ALA A 118 -8.05 -8.71 0.36
C ALA A 118 -9.30 -9.19 1.12
N GLU A 119 -9.15 -9.86 2.25
CA GLU A 119 -10.26 -10.11 3.18
C GLU A 119 -10.77 -8.84 3.87
N GLN A 120 -9.90 -7.83 4.04
CA GLN A 120 -10.20 -6.61 4.81
C GLN A 120 -10.49 -5.39 3.94
N VAL A 121 -9.89 -5.30 2.75
CA VAL A 121 -9.96 -4.17 1.80
C VAL A 121 -10.09 -4.68 0.38
N ASP A 122 -10.53 -3.82 -0.53
CA ASP A 122 -10.45 -4.09 -1.97
C ASP A 122 -9.15 -3.52 -2.56
N PHE A 123 -8.71 -4.11 -3.67
CA PHE A 123 -7.52 -3.70 -4.40
C PHE A 123 -7.86 -3.29 -5.83
N ALA A 124 -7.21 -2.23 -6.28
CA ALA A 124 -7.15 -1.81 -7.66
C ALA A 124 -6.24 -2.73 -8.49
N PRO A 125 -6.25 -2.62 -9.84
CA PRO A 125 -5.30 -3.30 -10.70
C PRO A 125 -3.85 -3.04 -10.28
N THR A 126 -3.02 -4.07 -10.38
CA THR A 126 -1.60 -4.03 -10.02
C THR A 126 -0.87 -2.95 -10.81
N HIS A 127 -0.39 -1.91 -10.12
CA HIS A 127 0.29 -0.78 -10.73
C HIS A 127 1.82 -0.87 -10.66
N PHE A 128 2.35 -1.84 -9.93
CA PHE A 128 3.79 -2.16 -9.87
C PHE A 128 3.99 -3.58 -9.35
N VAL A 129 5.13 -4.18 -9.66
CA VAL A 129 5.56 -5.46 -9.08
C VAL A 129 7.02 -5.29 -8.64
N GLY A 130 7.25 -5.35 -7.33
CA GLY A 130 8.58 -5.44 -6.75
C GLY A 130 8.92 -6.88 -6.42
N SER A 131 10.19 -7.19 -6.13
CA SER A 131 10.62 -8.51 -5.69
C SER A 131 11.35 -8.43 -4.36
N ILE A 132 10.99 -9.26 -3.39
CA ILE A 132 11.69 -9.31 -2.09
C ILE A 132 13.13 -9.75 -2.29
N ALA A 133 14.05 -8.93 -1.81
CA ALA A 133 15.49 -9.08 -1.92
C ALA A 133 16.20 -8.74 -0.60
N ALA A 134 17.50 -8.89 -0.56
CA ALA A 134 18.34 -8.49 0.55
C ALA A 134 19.34 -7.40 0.14
N LEU A 135 19.41 -6.35 0.93
CA LEU A 135 20.43 -5.31 0.86
C LEU A 135 21.45 -5.53 1.97
N VAL A 136 22.73 -5.52 1.64
CA VAL A 136 23.84 -5.69 2.57
C VAL A 136 24.90 -4.62 2.35
N LYS A 137 25.78 -4.40 3.34
CA LYS A 137 27.00 -3.62 3.09
C LYS A 137 27.96 -4.41 2.22
N LYS A 138 28.66 -3.79 1.27
CA LYS A 138 29.61 -4.45 0.36
C LYS A 138 30.73 -5.17 1.11
N ASN A 139 31.18 -4.62 2.23
CA ASN A 139 32.24 -5.19 3.07
C ASN A 139 31.74 -6.27 4.07
N SER A 140 30.46 -6.60 4.06
CA SER A 140 29.89 -7.61 4.98
C SER A 140 30.32 -9.05 4.73
N GLY A 141 30.86 -9.33 3.53
CA GLY A 141 31.14 -10.71 3.09
C GLY A 141 29.92 -11.54 2.72
N ILE A 142 28.69 -10.98 2.86
CA ILE A 142 27.44 -11.69 2.56
C ILE A 142 27.15 -11.59 1.06
N ASN A 143 26.97 -12.75 0.41
CA ASN A 143 26.70 -12.89 -1.02
C ASN A 143 25.42 -13.66 -1.34
N SER A 144 24.78 -14.26 -0.33
CA SER A 144 23.50 -14.97 -0.46
C SER A 144 22.64 -14.76 0.78
N ILE A 145 21.32 -14.92 0.65
CA ILE A 145 20.38 -14.77 1.78
C ILE A 145 20.65 -15.86 2.84
N ALA A 146 21.06 -17.06 2.46
CA ALA A 146 21.40 -18.12 3.40
C ALA A 146 22.54 -17.74 4.36
N GLN A 147 23.43 -16.82 3.97
CA GLN A 147 24.54 -16.36 4.81
C GLN A 147 24.15 -15.40 5.95
N ILE A 148 22.84 -15.10 6.09
CA ILE A 148 22.32 -14.38 7.27
C ILE A 148 22.18 -15.29 8.50
N ASP A 149 22.44 -16.60 8.35
CA ASP A 149 22.37 -17.55 9.47
C ASP A 149 23.23 -17.09 10.66
N GLY A 150 22.67 -17.17 11.86
CA GLY A 150 23.29 -16.70 13.10
C GLY A 150 23.42 -15.18 13.26
N LYS A 151 22.88 -14.37 12.32
CA LYS A 151 23.05 -12.90 12.31
C LYS A 151 21.74 -12.16 12.60
N THR A 152 21.81 -10.84 12.74
CA THR A 152 20.62 -9.97 12.90
C THR A 152 20.28 -9.34 11.57
N VAL A 153 18.99 -9.37 11.19
CA VAL A 153 18.45 -8.76 9.99
C VAL A 153 17.42 -7.69 10.30
N ALA A 154 17.35 -6.67 9.45
CA ALA A 154 16.38 -5.58 9.56
C ALA A 154 15.20 -5.80 8.62
N THR A 155 14.00 -5.58 9.15
CA THR A 155 12.73 -5.64 8.41
C THR A 155 11.86 -4.43 8.74
N THR A 156 10.87 -4.13 7.90
CA THR A 156 9.93 -3.04 8.18
C THR A 156 8.65 -3.61 8.79
N THR A 157 8.27 -3.12 9.95
CA THR A 157 7.05 -3.55 10.67
C THR A 157 5.82 -3.39 9.76
N GLY A 158 4.97 -4.42 9.69
CA GLY A 158 3.77 -4.44 8.83
C GLY A 158 4.03 -4.75 7.35
N SER A 159 5.28 -5.07 6.97
CA SER A 159 5.63 -5.54 5.62
C SER A 159 5.38 -7.05 5.45
N THR A 160 5.19 -7.48 4.20
CA THR A 160 5.11 -8.90 3.82
C THR A 160 6.47 -9.58 3.92
N SER A 161 7.56 -8.83 3.80
CA SER A 161 8.93 -9.35 3.90
C SER A 161 9.23 -10.02 5.25
N ILE A 162 8.63 -9.55 6.36
CA ILE A 162 8.77 -10.23 7.67
C ILE A 162 8.23 -11.65 7.62
N GLN A 163 7.01 -11.82 7.11
CA GLN A 163 6.36 -13.15 7.06
C GLN A 163 7.11 -14.09 6.13
N LEU A 164 7.50 -13.58 4.96
CA LEU A 164 8.26 -14.35 3.98
C LEU A 164 9.62 -14.77 4.52
N LEU A 165 10.33 -13.86 5.20
CA LEU A 165 11.62 -14.15 5.81
C LEU A 165 11.50 -15.21 6.93
N ARG A 166 10.45 -15.16 7.73
CA ARG A 166 10.17 -16.19 8.74
C ARG A 166 9.82 -17.55 8.13
N ALA A 167 9.11 -17.55 7.00
CA ALA A 167 8.87 -18.79 6.25
C ALA A 167 10.18 -19.35 5.67
N TYR A 168 11.03 -18.49 5.09
CA TYR A 168 12.35 -18.84 4.58
C TYR A 168 13.24 -19.42 5.70
N ARG A 169 13.27 -18.79 6.88
CA ARG A 169 14.00 -19.32 8.05
C ARG A 169 13.61 -20.77 8.37
N LYS A 170 12.30 -21.05 8.31
CA LYS A 170 11.77 -22.39 8.60
C LYS A 170 12.13 -23.42 7.50
N SER A 171 12.02 -23.02 6.23
CA SER A 171 12.31 -23.94 5.09
C SER A 171 13.80 -24.28 4.97
N GLU A 172 14.66 -23.27 5.19
CA GLU A 172 16.12 -23.44 5.06
C GLU A 172 16.81 -23.89 6.36
N HIS A 173 16.04 -24.05 7.44
CA HIS A 173 16.57 -24.46 8.77
C HIS A 173 17.68 -23.55 9.29
N ILE A 174 17.61 -22.24 8.99
CA ILE A 174 18.55 -21.22 9.48
C ILE A 174 17.97 -20.46 10.68
N ALA A 175 18.85 -19.83 11.47
CA ALA A 175 18.48 -19.00 12.60
C ALA A 175 18.99 -17.58 12.41
N PHE A 176 18.18 -16.56 12.70
CA PHE A 176 18.59 -15.16 12.71
C PHE A 176 17.77 -14.34 13.71
N GLY A 177 18.39 -13.28 14.24
CA GLY A 177 17.69 -12.27 15.01
C GLY A 177 16.97 -11.27 14.08
N GLU A 178 15.87 -10.68 14.55
CA GLU A 178 15.12 -9.68 13.81
C GLU A 178 15.12 -8.35 14.59
N VAL A 179 15.39 -7.24 13.88
CA VAL A 179 15.13 -5.88 14.33
C VAL A 179 14.25 -5.19 13.30
N SER A 180 13.33 -4.34 13.75
CA SER A 180 12.37 -3.73 12.83
C SER A 180 12.31 -2.23 12.99
N GLY A 181 12.27 -1.51 11.86
CA GLY A 181 11.92 -0.11 11.80
C GLY A 181 10.41 0.08 11.56
N LYS A 182 9.87 1.23 11.94
CA LYS A 182 8.46 1.60 11.69
C LYS A 182 8.16 1.89 10.23
N ASP A 183 9.18 2.31 9.47
CA ASP A 183 9.14 2.58 8.03
C ASP A 183 10.46 2.17 7.36
N VAL A 184 10.51 2.30 6.05
CA VAL A 184 11.67 1.85 5.25
C VAL A 184 12.94 2.65 5.53
N SER A 185 12.83 3.94 5.87
CA SER A 185 13.98 4.79 6.17
C SER A 185 14.60 4.43 7.52
N GLU A 186 13.77 4.23 8.56
CA GLU A 186 14.24 3.77 9.86
C GLU A 186 14.87 2.37 9.77
N THR A 187 14.26 1.47 8.99
CA THR A 187 14.82 0.14 8.75
C THR A 187 16.20 0.22 8.08
N PHE A 188 16.37 1.13 7.12
CA PHE A 188 17.67 1.34 6.46
C PHE A 188 18.74 1.87 7.42
N LEU A 189 18.36 2.71 8.40
CA LEU A 189 19.28 3.17 9.44
C LEU A 189 19.80 2.02 10.32
N LEU A 190 18.99 0.99 10.55
CA LEU A 190 19.45 -0.21 11.29
C LEU A 190 20.57 -0.95 10.57
N LEU A 191 20.49 -1.05 9.22
CA LEU A 191 21.58 -1.57 8.40
C LEU A 191 22.78 -0.62 8.38
N GLY A 192 22.54 0.68 8.20
CA GLY A 192 23.58 1.69 8.14
C GLY A 192 24.43 1.78 9.41
N SER A 193 23.81 1.60 10.58
CA SER A 193 24.43 1.66 11.92
C SER A 193 24.95 0.30 12.43
N ASP A 194 25.07 -0.72 11.58
CA ASP A 194 25.53 -2.07 11.94
C ASP A 194 24.69 -2.80 13.00
N ARG A 195 23.43 -2.36 13.23
CA ARG A 195 22.49 -3.08 14.09
C ARG A 195 21.88 -4.31 13.39
N ALA A 196 22.01 -4.36 12.08
CA ALA A 196 21.66 -5.50 11.24
C ALA A 196 22.69 -5.67 10.13
N VAL A 197 22.91 -6.91 9.67
CA VAL A 197 23.83 -7.21 8.57
C VAL A 197 23.16 -7.16 7.21
N ALA A 198 21.83 -7.28 7.19
CA ALA A 198 21.03 -7.21 5.97
C ALA A 198 19.69 -6.51 6.25
N MET A 199 19.15 -5.84 5.24
CA MET A 199 17.76 -5.35 5.19
C MET A 199 16.99 -6.14 4.14
N ILE A 200 15.83 -6.68 4.52
CA ILE A 200 14.99 -7.49 3.64
C ILE A 200 13.74 -6.68 3.28
N LEU A 201 13.59 -6.37 1.99
CA LEU A 201 12.47 -5.59 1.47
C LEU A 201 12.40 -5.76 -0.06
N GLU A 202 11.41 -5.14 -0.70
CA GLU A 202 11.34 -5.14 -2.16
C GLU A 202 12.49 -4.35 -2.79
N ASP A 203 13.07 -4.92 -3.83
CA ASP A 203 14.29 -4.46 -4.51
C ASP A 203 14.24 -2.98 -4.96
N VAL A 204 13.09 -2.54 -5.45
CA VAL A 204 12.88 -1.14 -5.87
C VAL A 204 13.00 -0.16 -4.69
N HIS A 205 12.50 -0.52 -3.51
CA HIS A 205 12.66 0.30 -2.31
C HIS A 205 14.11 0.29 -1.84
N LEU A 206 14.77 -0.87 -1.86
CA LEU A 206 16.19 -1.00 -1.51
C LEU A 206 17.05 -0.15 -2.45
N ALA A 207 16.80 -0.21 -3.77
CA ALA A 207 17.48 0.63 -4.75
C ALA A 207 17.26 2.12 -4.48
N GLY A 208 16.02 2.52 -4.15
CA GLY A 208 15.67 3.89 -3.82
C GLY A 208 16.36 4.43 -2.56
N LEU A 209 16.49 3.59 -1.53
CA LEU A 209 17.20 3.94 -0.29
C LEU A 209 18.70 4.12 -0.54
N VAL A 210 19.30 3.21 -1.30
CA VAL A 210 20.72 3.28 -1.68
C VAL A 210 20.99 4.54 -2.49
N ALA A 211 20.20 4.80 -3.53
CA ALA A 211 20.38 5.97 -4.41
C ALA A 211 20.28 7.31 -3.67
N ARG A 212 19.55 7.35 -2.55
CA ARG A 212 19.41 8.55 -1.69
C ARG A 212 20.37 8.57 -0.50
N SER A 213 21.14 7.52 -0.29
CA SER A 213 22.12 7.48 0.81
C SER A 213 23.31 8.39 0.55
N GLN A 214 24.02 8.75 1.62
CA GLN A 214 25.25 9.56 1.50
C GLN A 214 26.40 8.81 0.80
N ASN A 215 26.40 7.48 0.88
CA ASN A 215 27.40 6.63 0.26
C ASN A 215 26.73 5.41 -0.43
N PRO A 216 26.19 5.60 -1.64
CA PRO A 216 25.55 4.51 -2.37
C PRO A 216 26.47 3.32 -2.63
N ASP A 217 27.76 3.57 -2.81
CA ASP A 217 28.76 2.55 -3.09
C ASP A 217 29.06 1.62 -1.91
N ALA A 218 28.63 1.99 -0.70
CA ALA A 218 28.80 1.14 0.48
C ALA A 218 27.85 -0.07 0.52
N TYR A 219 26.84 -0.10 -0.32
CA TYR A 219 25.78 -1.11 -0.28
C TYR A 219 25.77 -1.98 -1.53
N LYS A 220 25.24 -3.19 -1.38
CA LYS A 220 25.04 -4.17 -2.44
C LYS A 220 23.67 -4.82 -2.28
N LEU A 221 22.87 -4.78 -3.34
CA LEU A 221 21.66 -5.58 -3.46
C LEU A 221 22.09 -6.99 -3.89
N LEU A 222 21.64 -8.02 -3.19
CA LEU A 222 21.88 -9.40 -3.59
C LEU A 222 21.02 -9.74 -4.81
N ASP A 223 21.50 -10.68 -5.65
CA ASP A 223 20.78 -11.08 -6.88
C ASP A 223 19.57 -11.97 -6.59
N GLU A 224 19.56 -12.66 -5.44
CA GLU A 224 18.46 -13.53 -5.04
C GLU A 224 17.16 -12.76 -4.84
N ARG A 225 16.05 -13.35 -5.33
CA ARG A 225 14.69 -12.87 -5.16
C ARG A 225 13.85 -13.94 -4.48
N LEU A 226 13.18 -13.58 -3.40
CA LEU A 226 12.36 -14.53 -2.65
C LEU A 226 10.95 -14.65 -3.20
N ARG A 227 10.33 -13.53 -3.61
CA ARG A 227 8.96 -13.52 -4.14
C ARG A 227 8.66 -12.19 -4.80
N ASP A 228 7.84 -12.23 -5.85
CA ASP A 228 7.25 -11.04 -6.45
C ASP A 228 6.07 -10.51 -5.62
N GLU A 229 5.99 -9.19 -5.51
CA GLU A 229 5.04 -8.45 -4.69
C GLU A 229 4.20 -7.51 -5.58
N PRO A 230 2.97 -7.90 -5.97
CA PRO A 230 2.09 -7.03 -6.75
C PRO A 230 1.51 -5.92 -5.87
N TYR A 231 1.76 -4.65 -6.22
CA TYR A 231 1.21 -3.50 -5.51
C TYR A 231 -0.11 -3.06 -6.13
N GLY A 232 -1.12 -2.93 -5.28
CA GLY A 232 -2.42 -2.36 -5.61
C GLY A 232 -2.79 -1.23 -4.65
N PHE A 233 -3.48 -0.21 -5.14
CA PHE A 233 -4.12 0.76 -4.26
C PHE A 233 -5.25 0.10 -3.51
N MET A 234 -5.42 0.48 -2.24
CA MET A 234 -6.48 -0.08 -1.40
C MET A 234 -7.60 0.95 -1.21
N PHE A 235 -8.82 0.43 -1.19
CA PHE A 235 -10.03 1.16 -0.83
C PHE A 235 -11.00 0.22 -0.12
N ARG A 236 -12.11 0.76 0.36
CA ARG A 236 -13.08 0.00 1.14
C ARG A 236 -13.70 -1.12 0.32
N LYS A 237 -13.91 -2.27 0.93
CA LYS A 237 -14.67 -3.40 0.33
C LYS A 237 -16.13 -3.03 0.10
N ASP A 238 -16.76 -3.79 -0.78
CA ASP A 238 -18.19 -3.71 -1.07
C ASP A 238 -18.63 -2.31 -1.53
N ASP A 239 -17.75 -1.63 -2.27
CA ASP A 239 -17.95 -0.30 -2.86
C ASP A 239 -17.79 -0.36 -4.40
N PRO A 240 -18.73 -1.00 -5.11
CA PRO A 240 -18.58 -1.28 -6.54
C PRO A 240 -18.51 -0.01 -7.40
N GLN A 241 -19.15 1.09 -6.97
CA GLN A 241 -19.14 2.33 -7.73
C GLN A 241 -17.78 3.03 -7.66
N PHE A 242 -17.16 3.09 -6.48
CA PHE A 242 -15.82 3.64 -6.32
C PHE A 242 -14.78 2.74 -6.97
N LYS A 243 -14.90 1.41 -6.78
CA LYS A 243 -14.06 0.43 -7.44
C LYS A 243 -14.05 0.59 -8.95
N ALA A 244 -15.20 0.75 -9.58
CA ALA A 244 -15.28 0.96 -11.03
C ALA A 244 -14.50 2.19 -11.48
N VAL A 245 -14.60 3.33 -10.76
CA VAL A 245 -13.85 4.54 -11.10
C VAL A 245 -12.34 4.33 -11.00
N VAL A 246 -11.88 3.66 -9.93
CA VAL A 246 -10.45 3.38 -9.72
C VAL A 246 -9.91 2.42 -10.77
N ASP A 247 -10.59 1.29 -10.96
CA ASP A 247 -10.16 0.23 -11.88
C ASP A 247 -10.17 0.69 -13.34
N ASP A 248 -11.22 1.40 -13.76
CA ASP A 248 -11.33 1.94 -15.13
C ASP A 248 -10.23 2.96 -15.41
N THR A 249 -9.96 3.85 -14.43
CA THR A 249 -8.92 4.87 -14.57
C THR A 249 -7.54 4.23 -14.73
N LEU A 250 -7.14 3.34 -13.83
CA LEU A 250 -5.83 2.69 -13.88
C LEU A 250 -5.69 1.80 -15.11
N SER A 251 -6.72 1.02 -15.43
CA SER A 251 -6.71 0.18 -16.62
C SER A 251 -6.61 1.00 -17.93
N LYS A 252 -7.23 2.17 -17.98
CA LYS A 252 -7.11 3.09 -19.11
C LYS A 252 -5.69 3.63 -19.25
N LEU A 253 -5.08 4.09 -18.15
CA LEU A 253 -3.68 4.57 -18.13
C LEU A 253 -2.70 3.48 -18.60
N MET A 254 -2.92 2.23 -18.19
CA MET A 254 -2.11 1.09 -18.62
C MET A 254 -2.29 0.78 -20.10
N ARG A 255 -3.53 0.67 -20.60
CA ARG A 255 -3.83 0.33 -21.99
C ARG A 255 -3.44 1.44 -22.98
N SER A 256 -3.56 2.71 -22.59
CA SER A 256 -3.13 3.83 -23.42
C SER A 256 -1.62 4.01 -23.49
N GLY A 257 -0.89 3.42 -22.56
CA GLY A 257 0.55 3.61 -22.40
C GLY A 257 0.94 4.87 -21.62
N GLU A 258 0.00 5.71 -21.18
CA GLU A 258 0.28 6.90 -20.38
C GLU A 258 1.01 6.56 -19.08
N ILE A 259 0.74 5.40 -18.49
CA ILE A 259 1.46 4.92 -17.30
C ILE A 259 2.96 4.77 -17.54
N ASN A 260 3.42 4.48 -18.77
CA ASN A 260 4.85 4.35 -19.08
C ASN A 260 5.58 5.70 -19.00
N GLU A 261 4.89 6.80 -19.33
CA GLU A 261 5.45 8.16 -19.20
C GLU A 261 5.62 8.51 -17.71
N ILE A 262 4.61 8.17 -16.88
CA ILE A 262 4.66 8.36 -15.42
C ILE A 262 5.77 7.47 -14.82
N TYR A 263 5.91 6.23 -15.29
CA TYR A 263 7.01 5.34 -14.89
C TYR A 263 8.38 5.98 -15.23
N THR A 264 8.56 6.40 -16.48
CA THR A 264 9.81 7.04 -16.93
C THR A 264 10.15 8.27 -16.09
N LYS A 265 9.16 9.11 -15.77
CA LYS A 265 9.34 10.27 -14.90
C LYS A 265 9.97 9.90 -13.55
N TRP A 266 9.46 8.85 -12.90
CA TRP A 266 9.82 8.55 -11.51
C TRP A 266 10.98 7.57 -11.34
N PHE A 267 11.24 6.73 -12.35
CA PHE A 267 12.24 5.67 -12.26
C PHE A 267 13.46 5.86 -13.17
N GLN A 268 13.35 6.71 -14.20
CA GLN A 268 14.37 6.84 -15.22
C GLN A 268 14.82 8.29 -15.47
N LYS A 269 14.29 9.24 -14.72
CA LYS A 269 14.68 10.65 -14.76
C LYS A 269 15.03 11.15 -13.38
N PRO A 270 15.79 12.28 -13.30
CA PRO A 270 16.05 12.93 -12.02
C PRO A 270 14.76 13.41 -11.35
N VAL A 271 14.58 13.09 -10.06
CA VAL A 271 13.41 13.48 -9.27
C VAL A 271 13.81 14.17 -7.96
N PRO A 272 12.93 15.04 -7.40
CA PRO A 272 13.23 15.73 -6.15
C PRO A 272 13.40 14.75 -4.96
N PRO A 273 14.04 15.23 -3.85
CA PRO A 273 14.53 16.58 -3.66
C PRO A 273 15.91 16.86 -4.29
N ASN A 274 16.77 15.86 -4.50
CA ASN A 274 18.17 16.02 -4.84
C ASN A 274 18.48 15.61 -6.29
N ASN A 275 17.52 15.66 -7.18
CA ASN A 275 17.65 15.20 -8.57
C ASN A 275 18.20 13.76 -8.67
N VAL A 276 17.75 12.89 -7.77
CA VAL A 276 18.13 11.47 -7.79
C VAL A 276 17.49 10.79 -8.99
N ASN A 277 18.31 10.14 -9.81
CA ASN A 277 17.84 9.26 -10.87
C ASN A 277 18.13 7.81 -10.47
N LEU A 278 17.07 7.01 -10.35
CA LEU A 278 17.21 5.59 -10.02
C LEU A 278 17.82 4.78 -11.16
N ASN A 279 17.71 5.26 -12.41
CA ASN A 279 18.06 4.48 -13.61
C ASN A 279 17.48 3.05 -13.57
N TYR A 280 16.24 2.92 -13.05
CA TYR A 280 15.59 1.64 -12.82
C TYR A 280 14.77 1.25 -14.05
N PRO A 281 15.25 0.32 -14.88
CA PRO A 281 14.50 -0.11 -16.07
C PRO A 281 13.24 -0.84 -15.63
N MET A 282 12.17 -0.70 -16.41
CA MET A 282 10.90 -1.33 -16.10
C MET A 282 11.05 -2.88 -16.10
N PRO A 283 10.79 -3.56 -14.97
CA PRO A 283 10.84 -5.02 -14.92
C PRO A 283 9.81 -5.67 -15.84
N ALA A 284 10.08 -6.91 -16.27
CA ALA A 284 9.14 -7.66 -17.11
C ALA A 284 7.77 -7.83 -16.43
N ALA A 285 7.76 -8.15 -15.15
CA ALA A 285 6.53 -8.32 -14.37
C ALA A 285 5.67 -7.04 -14.33
N VAL A 286 6.29 -5.85 -14.27
CA VAL A 286 5.57 -4.56 -14.36
C VAL A 286 4.98 -4.35 -15.76
N ARG A 287 5.76 -4.64 -16.82
CA ARG A 287 5.24 -4.55 -18.19
C ARG A 287 4.05 -5.48 -18.42
N ASP A 288 4.12 -6.70 -17.88
CA ASP A 288 3.05 -7.68 -18.01
C ASP A 288 1.80 -7.26 -17.24
N ALA A 289 1.95 -6.68 -16.04
CA ALA A 289 0.85 -6.09 -15.28
C ALA A 289 0.16 -4.96 -16.06
N PHE A 290 0.91 -4.11 -16.78
CA PHE A 290 0.34 -3.02 -17.58
C PHE A 290 -0.36 -3.53 -18.84
N ARG A 291 0.12 -4.62 -19.45
CA ARG A 291 -0.53 -5.24 -20.62
C ARG A 291 -1.83 -5.94 -20.24
N ASN A 292 -1.87 -6.54 -19.05
CA ASN A 292 -2.97 -7.35 -18.57
C ASN A 292 -3.47 -6.84 -17.19
N PRO A 293 -4.10 -5.65 -17.12
CA PRO A 293 -4.55 -5.08 -15.86
C PRO A 293 -5.46 -6.05 -15.10
N ASN A 294 -5.08 -6.40 -13.90
CA ASN A 294 -5.86 -7.25 -13.00
C ASN A 294 -5.46 -6.98 -11.54
N ASN A 295 -6.29 -7.43 -10.61
CA ASN A 295 -6.09 -7.28 -9.17
C ASN A 295 -5.86 -8.62 -8.46
N LYS A 296 -5.19 -9.57 -9.11
CA LYS A 296 -4.85 -10.84 -8.46
C LYS A 296 -3.83 -10.62 -7.36
N GLY A 297 -4.15 -11.12 -6.17
CA GLY A 297 -3.25 -11.18 -5.03
C GLY A 297 -2.39 -12.45 -5.02
N ILE A 298 -1.43 -12.47 -4.10
CA ILE A 298 -0.54 -13.61 -3.80
C ILE A 298 -0.89 -14.21 -2.44
#